data_aee449f7962b27d3c9ad54a32e79fbf0
#
_entry.id   aee449f7962b27d3c9ad54a32e79fbf0
#
_cell.length_a   1.000
_cell.length_b   1.000
_cell.length_c   1.000
_cell.angle_alpha   90.00
_cell.angle_beta   90.00
_cell.angle_gamma   90.00
#
_symmetry.space_group_name_H-M   'P 1'
#
loop_
_entity.id
_entity.type
_entity.pdbx_description
1 polymer ?
#
loop_
_entity_poly.entity_id
_entity_poly.type
_entity_poly.pdbx_seq_one_letter_code
_entity_poly.pdbx_strand_id
1 'polypeptide(L)'
;MPAELLGKDREELRTFCKGLGEPAFRGAQLYHAVYAERKFDFARMTNLPAALRERLATEARISLPEIRRKFKSQDGSARYLLDLPPDEERRTRNLLGEHPAAQRTSIEAVFMPSEGRQTICISTQAGCAVECHFCLTAQLGLIRNLTPGEILAQVLLPLEEHKSDLAPQTNVVLMGQGEPLLNFDAVMTAVRILLDPDGVALSPKHVTLSTSGIVPGIERLAKEPVRPKLAISLNASQDEQRDALMPINRKYPLAMLLEAGRKYPLRPWEWLTFEYVLLGGVNDSSEDARRVVRLLAHLKAKVNLIPWNPGELPYDEPSADRVEEFRRILAEKGVPVFVRYSRGRDVMAACGQLALVEIQG
;
A
#
# COMPACT_ATOMS: atom_id res chain seq x y z
N MET A 1 -17.45 25.14 -0.43
CA MET A 1 -16.51 24.43 -1.34
C MET A 1 -17.21 23.17 -1.85
N PRO A 2 -17.00 22.74 -3.12
CA PRO A 2 -17.55 21.48 -3.62
C PRO A 2 -17.12 20.29 -2.76
N ALA A 3 -18.04 19.35 -2.49
CA ALA A 3 -17.77 18.18 -1.66
C ALA A 3 -16.86 17.19 -2.40
N GLU A 4 -15.80 16.72 -1.73
CA GLU A 4 -14.97 15.63 -2.27
C GLU A 4 -15.71 14.29 -2.19
N LEU A 5 -15.82 13.59 -3.32
CA LEU A 5 -16.55 12.31 -3.39
C LEU A 5 -15.63 11.10 -3.44
N LEU A 6 -14.38 11.26 -3.90
CA LEU A 6 -13.44 10.15 -3.94
C LEU A 6 -13.03 9.76 -2.52
N GLY A 7 -13.13 8.48 -2.21
CA GLY A 7 -12.89 7.94 -0.86
C GLY A 7 -14.13 7.83 0.00
N LYS A 8 -15.28 8.35 -0.43
CA LYS A 8 -16.56 8.13 0.26
C LYS A 8 -17.09 6.73 0.00
N ASP A 9 -17.53 6.10 1.08
CA ASP A 9 -18.21 4.81 1.00
C ASP A 9 -19.67 4.96 0.49
N ARG A 10 -20.35 3.82 0.36
CA ARG A 10 -21.73 3.78 -0.17
C ARG A 10 -22.71 4.57 0.69
N GLU A 11 -22.59 4.47 2.01
CA GLU A 11 -23.52 5.16 2.93
C GLU A 11 -23.24 6.67 2.98
N GLU A 12 -22.00 7.06 2.90
CA GLU A 12 -21.62 8.47 2.79
C GLU A 12 -22.15 9.10 1.50
N LEU A 13 -22.05 8.39 0.35
CA LEU A 13 -22.60 8.87 -0.91
C LEU A 13 -24.15 8.89 -0.92
N ARG A 14 -24.79 7.93 -0.25
CA ARG A 14 -26.25 7.95 -0.06
C ARG A 14 -26.69 9.16 0.78
N THR A 15 -25.96 9.43 1.86
CA THR A 15 -26.21 10.58 2.73
C THR A 15 -25.99 11.89 1.96
N PHE A 16 -24.92 11.97 1.19
CA PHE A 16 -24.64 13.12 0.33
C PHE A 16 -25.78 13.36 -0.67
N CYS A 17 -26.25 12.36 -1.40
CA CYS A 17 -27.36 12.49 -2.34
C CYS A 17 -28.67 12.89 -1.63
N LYS A 18 -28.96 12.36 -0.44
CA LYS A 18 -30.12 12.81 0.35
C LYS A 18 -30.01 14.29 0.73
N GLY A 19 -28.82 14.77 1.07
CA GLY A 19 -28.56 16.18 1.34
C GLY A 19 -28.82 17.10 0.12
N LEU A 20 -28.71 16.54 -1.08
CA LEU A 20 -29.10 17.18 -2.33
C LEU A 20 -30.60 17.06 -2.63
N GLY A 21 -31.43 16.48 -1.78
CA GLY A 21 -32.84 16.21 -2.05
C GLY A 21 -33.09 15.06 -3.04
N GLU A 22 -32.06 14.29 -3.35
CA GLU A 22 -32.14 13.13 -4.24
C GLU A 22 -32.48 11.83 -3.47
N PRO A 23 -33.15 10.85 -4.09
CA PRO A 23 -33.36 9.55 -3.49
C PRO A 23 -32.03 8.85 -3.14
N ALA A 24 -31.99 8.12 -2.01
CA ALA A 24 -30.79 7.45 -1.51
C ALA A 24 -30.12 6.49 -2.52
N PHE A 25 -30.89 5.86 -3.41
CA PHE A 25 -30.34 4.96 -4.42
C PHE A 25 -29.44 5.66 -5.44
N ARG A 26 -29.54 7.00 -5.60
CA ARG A 26 -28.63 7.79 -6.43
C ARG A 26 -27.19 7.73 -5.90
N GLY A 27 -27.04 7.66 -4.56
CA GLY A 27 -25.72 7.45 -3.96
C GLY A 27 -25.10 6.10 -4.34
N ALA A 28 -25.89 5.04 -4.44
CA ALA A 28 -25.40 3.75 -4.91
C ALA A 28 -25.03 3.78 -6.41
N GLN A 29 -25.81 4.49 -7.23
CA GLN A 29 -25.48 4.69 -8.66
C GLN A 29 -24.18 5.50 -8.83
N LEU A 30 -24.00 6.55 -8.04
CA LEU A 30 -22.78 7.37 -8.02
C LEU A 30 -21.57 6.54 -7.56
N TYR A 31 -21.72 5.75 -6.50
CA TYR A 31 -20.71 4.84 -6.00
C TYR A 31 -20.23 3.86 -7.09
N HIS A 32 -21.16 3.20 -7.75
CA HIS A 32 -20.86 2.27 -8.85
C HIS A 32 -20.17 2.98 -10.03
N ALA A 33 -20.64 4.16 -10.42
CA ALA A 33 -20.04 4.94 -11.49
C ALA A 33 -18.58 5.31 -11.19
N VAL A 34 -18.28 5.73 -9.95
CA VAL A 34 -16.92 6.13 -9.55
C VAL A 34 -16.00 4.93 -9.45
N TYR A 35 -16.39 3.87 -8.75
CA TYR A 35 -15.45 2.80 -8.38
C TYR A 35 -15.47 1.60 -9.32
N ALA A 36 -16.65 1.15 -9.78
CA ALA A 36 -16.75 0.02 -10.69
C ALA A 36 -16.50 0.42 -12.15
N GLU A 37 -17.13 1.52 -12.59
CA GLU A 37 -17.00 2.00 -13.98
C GLU A 37 -15.83 2.96 -14.19
N ARG A 38 -15.19 3.43 -13.10
CA ARG A 38 -14.07 4.39 -13.10
C ARG A 38 -14.37 5.66 -13.89
N LYS A 39 -15.60 6.19 -13.74
CA LYS A 39 -16.02 7.46 -14.33
C LYS A 39 -15.71 8.59 -13.36
N PHE A 40 -14.78 9.45 -13.70
CA PHE A 40 -14.35 10.57 -12.86
C PHE A 40 -14.87 11.92 -13.35
N ASP A 41 -15.61 11.92 -14.45
CA ASP A 41 -16.34 13.08 -14.98
C ASP A 41 -17.85 12.82 -14.85
N PHE A 42 -18.56 13.70 -14.15
CA PHE A 42 -20.00 13.58 -13.95
C PHE A 42 -20.78 13.57 -15.26
N ALA A 43 -20.33 14.27 -16.31
CA ALA A 43 -20.97 14.26 -17.63
C ALA A 43 -21.04 12.83 -18.23
N ARG A 44 -20.08 11.98 -17.91
CA ARG A 44 -20.01 10.61 -18.42
C ARG A 44 -20.84 9.60 -17.60
N MET A 45 -21.42 9.99 -16.48
CA MET A 45 -22.23 9.13 -15.61
C MET A 45 -23.69 9.03 -16.12
N THR A 46 -23.88 8.38 -17.26
CA THR A 46 -25.18 8.32 -17.96
C THR A 46 -26.27 7.55 -17.21
N ASN A 47 -25.93 6.82 -16.17
CA ASN A 47 -26.85 6.18 -15.21
C ASN A 47 -27.50 7.17 -14.24
N LEU A 48 -27.05 8.44 -14.23
CA LEU A 48 -27.61 9.55 -13.45
C LEU A 48 -28.41 10.51 -14.37
N PRO A 49 -29.52 11.12 -13.86
CA PRO A 49 -30.26 12.15 -14.59
C PRO A 49 -29.37 13.34 -14.98
N ALA A 50 -29.64 13.98 -16.13
CA ALA A 50 -28.87 15.13 -16.60
C ALA A 50 -28.82 16.25 -15.54
N ALA A 51 -29.97 16.63 -14.99
CA ALA A 51 -30.07 17.67 -13.95
C ALA A 51 -29.20 17.36 -12.72
N LEU A 52 -29.13 16.07 -12.29
CA LEU A 52 -28.27 15.70 -11.17
C LEU A 52 -26.79 15.80 -11.56
N ARG A 53 -26.40 15.40 -12.78
CA ARG A 53 -25.01 15.53 -13.26
C ARG A 53 -24.55 16.98 -13.30
N GLU A 54 -25.39 17.88 -13.79
CA GLU A 54 -25.11 19.32 -13.82
C GLU A 54 -24.95 19.89 -12.41
N ARG A 55 -25.81 19.46 -11.49
CA ARG A 55 -25.73 19.84 -10.09
C ARG A 55 -24.47 19.31 -9.41
N LEU A 56 -24.11 18.04 -9.63
CA LEU A 56 -22.88 17.46 -9.12
C LEU A 56 -21.62 18.20 -9.63
N ALA A 57 -21.61 18.69 -10.87
CA ALA A 57 -20.50 19.45 -11.40
C ALA A 57 -20.24 20.78 -10.67
N THR A 58 -21.25 21.32 -9.94
CA THR A 58 -21.10 22.55 -9.14
C THR A 58 -20.91 22.29 -7.67
N GLU A 59 -21.56 21.25 -7.12
CA GLU A 59 -21.63 20.98 -5.67
C GLU A 59 -20.63 19.92 -5.21
N ALA A 60 -20.03 19.16 -6.13
CA ALA A 60 -19.12 18.06 -5.85
C ALA A 60 -17.88 18.06 -6.74
N ARG A 61 -16.87 17.30 -6.31
CA ARG A 61 -15.67 17.01 -7.11
C ARG A 61 -15.18 15.59 -6.88
N ILE A 62 -14.43 15.08 -7.86
CA ILE A 62 -13.67 13.82 -7.77
C ILE A 62 -12.22 14.18 -8.06
N SER A 63 -11.43 14.37 -7.00
CA SER A 63 -10.07 14.87 -7.11
C SER A 63 -9.08 13.72 -7.27
N LEU A 64 -8.63 13.48 -8.49
CA LEU A 64 -7.54 12.55 -8.77
C LEU A 64 -6.20 13.27 -8.63
N PRO A 65 -5.14 12.56 -8.17
CA PRO A 65 -3.77 13.05 -8.26
C PRO A 65 -3.36 13.32 -9.71
N GLU A 66 -2.53 14.35 -9.92
CA GLU A 66 -1.91 14.61 -11.20
C GLU A 66 -0.72 13.65 -11.42
N ILE A 67 -0.66 12.98 -12.56
CA ILE A 67 0.51 12.19 -12.92
C ILE A 67 1.61 13.16 -13.35
N ARG A 68 2.51 13.55 -12.43
CA ARG A 68 3.65 14.42 -12.74
C ARG A 68 4.60 13.74 -13.71
N ARG A 69 4.91 12.48 -13.45
CA ARG A 69 5.83 11.69 -14.28
C ARG A 69 5.51 10.21 -14.21
N LYS A 70 5.78 9.53 -15.30
CA LYS A 70 5.68 8.07 -15.41
C LYS A 70 7.01 7.52 -15.91
N PHE A 71 7.63 6.63 -15.13
CA PHE A 71 8.87 5.96 -15.49
C PHE A 71 8.54 4.52 -15.90
N LYS A 72 8.91 4.16 -17.12
CA LYS A 72 8.68 2.81 -17.66
C LYS A 72 9.95 2.00 -17.55
N SER A 73 9.86 0.85 -16.89
CA SER A 73 10.93 -0.15 -16.79
C SER A 73 10.97 -1.05 -18.02
N GLN A 74 12.14 -1.62 -18.28
CA GLN A 74 12.33 -2.63 -19.33
C GLN A 74 11.51 -3.90 -19.09
N ASP A 75 11.18 -4.23 -17.84
CA ASP A 75 10.34 -5.37 -17.48
C ASP A 75 8.84 -5.10 -17.61
N GLY A 76 8.46 -3.95 -18.17
CA GLY A 76 7.08 -3.51 -18.38
C GLY A 76 6.45 -2.83 -17.15
N SER A 77 7.12 -2.80 -16.01
CA SER A 77 6.62 -2.08 -14.83
C SER A 77 6.61 -0.57 -15.08
N ALA A 78 5.68 0.12 -14.42
CA ALA A 78 5.59 1.57 -14.47
C ALA A 78 5.51 2.17 -13.07
N ARG A 79 6.45 3.05 -12.75
CA ARG A 79 6.42 3.88 -11.53
C ARG A 79 5.76 5.21 -11.85
N TYR A 80 4.73 5.54 -11.09
CA TYR A 80 4.00 6.79 -11.17
C TYR A 80 4.46 7.72 -10.06
N LEU A 81 4.88 8.92 -10.40
CA LEU A 81 5.05 10.03 -9.48
C LEU A 81 3.77 10.87 -9.55
N LEU A 82 3.04 10.90 -8.44
CA LEU A 82 1.70 11.47 -8.35
C LEU A 82 1.71 12.71 -7.44
N ASP A 83 1.29 13.85 -7.97
CA ASP A 83 1.07 15.06 -7.19
C ASP A 83 -0.35 15.02 -6.62
N LEU A 84 -0.42 15.06 -5.29
CA LEU A 84 -1.68 15.06 -4.58
C LEU A 84 -2.37 16.42 -4.67
N PRO A 85 -3.72 16.45 -4.68
CA PRO A 85 -4.46 17.69 -4.57
C PRO A 85 -4.03 18.47 -3.32
N PRO A 86 -4.08 19.81 -3.38
CA PRO A 86 -3.79 20.63 -2.20
C PRO A 86 -4.71 20.26 -1.04
N ASP A 87 -4.12 20.00 0.12
CA ASP A 87 -4.87 19.78 1.36
C ASP A 87 -5.32 21.13 1.92
N GLU A 88 -6.52 21.56 1.56
CA GLU A 88 -7.07 22.86 1.96
C GLU A 88 -7.36 22.95 3.47
N GLU A 89 -7.62 21.82 4.14
CA GLU A 89 -7.85 21.78 5.60
C GLU A 89 -6.54 22.00 6.38
N ARG A 90 -5.38 21.69 5.79
CA ARG A 90 -4.05 21.87 6.37
C ARG A 90 -3.37 23.19 5.99
N ARG A 91 -4.08 24.13 5.39
CA ARG A 91 -3.63 25.52 5.28
C ARG A 91 -3.61 26.20 6.68
N THR A 92 -2.99 25.52 7.66
CA THR A 92 -2.69 26.13 8.94
C THR A 92 -1.66 27.22 8.70
N ARG A 93 -1.99 28.47 9.11
CA ARG A 93 -1.06 29.59 9.25
C ARG A 93 0.15 29.07 10.04
N ASN A 94 1.36 29.29 9.51
CA ASN A 94 2.54 29.17 10.34
C ASN A 94 2.43 30.20 11.48
N LEU A 95 3.25 30.06 12.51
CA LEU A 95 3.27 30.97 13.66
C LEU A 95 3.50 32.44 13.28
N LEU A 96 3.89 32.72 12.03
CA LEU A 96 4.12 34.06 11.48
C LEU A 96 2.92 34.58 10.63
N GLY A 97 1.85 33.81 10.50
CA GLY A 97 0.67 34.19 9.73
C GLY A 97 0.85 34.08 8.22
N GLU A 98 1.96 33.61 7.73
CA GLU A 98 2.24 33.39 6.32
C GLU A 98 1.66 32.05 5.86
N HIS A 99 1.04 32.02 4.67
CA HIS A 99 0.74 30.77 3.99
C HIS A 99 2.01 30.33 3.24
N PRO A 100 2.72 29.28 3.68
CA PRO A 100 3.78 28.73 2.85
C PRO A 100 3.12 28.37 1.51
N ALA A 101 3.77 28.77 0.41
CA ALA A 101 3.34 28.36 -0.93
C ALA A 101 3.02 26.88 -0.85
N ALA A 102 1.81 26.49 -1.27
CA ALA A 102 1.29 25.13 -1.08
C ALA A 102 2.31 24.13 -1.64
N GLN A 103 3.13 23.58 -0.76
CA GLN A 103 4.18 22.65 -1.14
C GLN A 103 3.45 21.41 -1.66
N ARG A 104 3.61 21.14 -2.96
CA ARG A 104 2.97 19.98 -3.59
C ARG A 104 3.45 18.73 -2.89
N THR A 105 2.54 18.01 -2.27
CA THR A 105 2.83 16.71 -1.70
C THR A 105 2.77 15.69 -2.81
N SER A 106 3.81 14.90 -2.98
CA SER A 106 3.87 13.85 -3.99
C SER A 106 4.00 12.49 -3.34
N ILE A 107 3.51 11.48 -4.03
CA ILE A 107 3.63 10.07 -3.65
C ILE A 107 3.97 9.23 -4.87
N GLU A 108 4.30 7.98 -4.63
CA GLU A 108 4.61 7.04 -5.69
C GLU A 108 3.71 5.81 -5.62
N ALA A 109 3.34 5.31 -6.81
CA ALA A 109 2.67 4.03 -7.00
C ALA A 109 3.35 3.26 -8.12
N VAL A 110 3.25 1.93 -8.10
CA VAL A 110 3.88 1.08 -9.12
C VAL A 110 2.88 0.12 -9.71
N PHE A 111 2.77 0.12 -11.04
CA PHE A 111 2.01 -0.87 -11.81
C PHE A 111 2.98 -1.91 -12.38
N MET A 112 2.71 -3.18 -12.12
CA MET A 112 3.58 -4.30 -12.49
C MET A 112 2.77 -5.34 -13.26
N PRO A 113 2.77 -5.30 -14.61
CA PRO A 113 2.12 -6.33 -15.44
C PRO A 113 2.90 -7.64 -15.36
N SER A 114 2.20 -8.75 -15.41
CA SER A 114 2.77 -10.10 -15.47
C SER A 114 1.81 -11.00 -16.26
N GLU A 115 2.26 -12.17 -16.65
CA GLU A 115 1.39 -13.14 -17.31
C GLU A 115 0.18 -13.48 -16.44
N GLY A 116 -1.02 -13.29 -17.00
CA GLY A 116 -2.31 -13.57 -16.34
C GLY A 116 -2.70 -12.64 -15.20
N ARG A 117 -1.85 -11.67 -14.82
CA ARG A 117 -2.15 -10.74 -13.71
C ARG A 117 -1.36 -9.44 -13.81
N GLN A 118 -1.86 -8.41 -13.13
CA GLN A 118 -1.11 -7.22 -12.76
C GLN A 118 -1.08 -7.05 -11.24
N THR A 119 -0.04 -6.41 -10.73
CA THR A 119 0.06 -6.01 -9.32
C THR A 119 0.23 -4.51 -9.24
N ILE A 120 -0.53 -3.85 -8.38
CA ILE A 120 -0.42 -2.43 -8.11
C ILE A 120 0.08 -2.26 -6.68
N CYS A 121 1.27 -1.65 -6.54
CA CYS A 121 1.84 -1.29 -5.25
C CYS A 121 1.46 0.15 -4.94
N ILE A 122 0.83 0.37 -3.79
CA ILE A 122 0.29 1.66 -3.39
C ILE A 122 0.85 2.15 -2.07
N SER A 123 0.92 3.47 -1.94
CA SER A 123 1.33 4.20 -0.76
C SER A 123 0.15 4.52 0.15
N THR A 124 0.38 4.63 1.45
CA THR A 124 -0.64 4.95 2.46
C THR A 124 -0.34 6.23 3.23
N GLN A 125 0.88 6.72 3.11
CA GLN A 125 1.35 7.99 3.66
C GLN A 125 2.24 8.66 2.61
N ALA A 126 2.40 9.96 2.69
CA ALA A 126 3.50 10.67 2.06
C ALA A 126 4.68 10.62 3.02
N GLY A 127 5.77 9.96 2.63
CA GLY A 127 6.84 9.57 3.54
C GLY A 127 6.46 8.42 4.47
N CYS A 128 7.19 8.23 5.57
CA CYS A 128 6.93 7.16 6.54
C CYS A 128 7.42 7.54 7.93
N ALA A 129 6.69 7.13 8.98
CA ALA A 129 7.01 7.41 10.37
C ALA A 129 7.85 6.31 11.05
N VAL A 130 8.17 5.20 10.36
CA VAL A 130 8.73 3.99 11.02
C VAL A 130 10.25 3.95 11.04
N GLU A 131 10.93 4.76 10.26
CA GLU A 131 12.39 4.90 10.24
C GLU A 131 13.16 3.58 10.01
N CYS A 132 12.69 2.70 9.12
CA CYS A 132 13.44 1.51 8.74
C CYS A 132 14.73 1.91 8.01
N HIS A 133 15.91 1.54 8.53
CA HIS A 133 17.19 2.03 8.05
C HIS A 133 17.57 1.57 6.63
N PHE A 134 16.97 0.48 6.16
CA PHE A 134 17.18 -0.05 4.80
C PHE A 134 16.16 0.45 3.77
N CYS A 135 15.34 1.46 4.10
CA CYS A 135 14.25 1.97 3.27
C CYS A 135 14.43 3.46 2.97
N LEU A 136 14.52 3.82 1.68
CA LEU A 136 14.67 5.23 1.28
C LEU A 136 13.46 6.10 1.66
N THR A 137 12.25 5.54 1.66
CA THR A 137 11.04 6.27 2.11
C THR A 137 11.17 6.78 3.55
N ALA A 138 11.89 6.04 4.40
CA ALA A 138 12.09 6.46 5.80
C ALA A 138 12.88 7.75 5.92
N GLN A 139 13.76 8.04 4.96
CA GLN A 139 14.56 9.27 4.94
C GLN A 139 13.73 10.54 4.67
N LEU A 140 12.55 10.38 4.08
CA LEU A 140 11.62 11.48 3.84
C LEU A 140 10.94 11.94 5.15
N GLY A 141 10.97 11.12 6.20
CA GLY A 141 10.13 11.30 7.37
C GLY A 141 8.63 11.20 7.03
N LEU A 142 7.76 11.42 8.00
CA LEU A 142 6.33 11.49 7.77
C LEU A 142 5.92 12.91 7.39
N ILE A 143 5.42 13.08 6.17
CA ILE A 143 4.83 14.36 5.71
C ILE A 143 3.36 14.41 6.13
N ARG A 144 2.54 13.43 5.70
CA ARG A 144 1.15 13.27 6.12
C ARG A 144 0.57 11.90 5.80
N ASN A 145 -0.54 11.58 6.44
CA ASN A 145 -1.40 10.47 6.05
C ASN A 145 -2.13 10.79 4.73
N LEU A 146 -2.37 9.75 3.93
CA LEU A 146 -3.22 9.85 2.74
C LEU A 146 -4.69 9.69 3.13
N THR A 147 -5.58 10.38 2.40
CA THR A 147 -7.02 10.18 2.49
C THR A 147 -7.42 8.85 1.81
N PRO A 148 -8.62 8.30 2.11
CA PRO A 148 -9.12 7.11 1.41
C PRO A 148 -9.15 7.31 -0.13
N GLY A 149 -9.51 8.51 -0.59
CA GLY A 149 -9.55 8.85 -2.00
C GLY A 149 -8.17 8.82 -2.66
N GLU A 150 -7.15 9.37 -2.01
CA GLU A 150 -5.77 9.36 -2.49
C GLU A 150 -5.17 7.94 -2.52
N ILE A 151 -5.56 7.08 -1.57
CA ILE A 151 -5.16 5.66 -1.57
C ILE A 151 -5.83 4.93 -2.75
N LEU A 152 -7.13 5.13 -2.96
CA LEU A 152 -7.89 4.50 -4.04
C LEU A 152 -7.44 4.98 -5.43
N ALA A 153 -7.14 6.26 -5.59
CA ALA A 153 -6.71 6.84 -6.86
C ALA A 153 -5.49 6.12 -7.44
N GLN A 154 -4.58 5.66 -6.59
CA GLN A 154 -3.38 4.90 -6.99
C GLN A 154 -3.72 3.54 -7.62
N VAL A 155 -4.91 3.02 -7.36
CA VAL A 155 -5.43 1.81 -8.02
C VAL A 155 -6.24 2.16 -9.25
N LEU A 156 -7.14 3.13 -9.12
CA LEU A 156 -8.10 3.48 -10.16
C LEU A 156 -7.44 4.10 -11.40
N LEU A 157 -6.41 4.94 -11.22
CA LEU A 157 -5.68 5.56 -12.31
C LEU A 157 -4.98 4.55 -13.22
N PRO A 158 -4.12 3.65 -12.71
CA PRO A 158 -3.50 2.64 -13.57
C PRO A 158 -4.52 1.67 -14.20
N LEU A 159 -5.59 1.30 -13.48
CA LEU A 159 -6.64 0.46 -14.04
C LEU A 159 -7.39 1.12 -15.19
N GLU A 160 -7.63 2.43 -15.13
CA GLU A 160 -8.25 3.15 -16.24
C GLU A 160 -7.28 3.37 -17.40
N GLU A 161 -6.02 3.72 -17.11
CA GLU A 161 -4.98 3.91 -18.13
C GLU A 161 -4.72 2.65 -18.95
N HIS A 162 -4.67 1.49 -18.28
CA HIS A 162 -4.35 0.20 -18.90
C HIS A 162 -5.59 -0.64 -19.24
N LYS A 163 -6.79 -0.05 -19.25
CA LYS A 163 -8.05 -0.80 -19.38
C LYS A 163 -8.15 -1.72 -20.60
N SER A 164 -7.44 -1.42 -21.70
CA SER A 164 -7.37 -2.26 -22.90
C SER A 164 -6.49 -3.49 -22.74
N ASP A 165 -5.53 -3.47 -21.79
CA ASP A 165 -4.45 -4.46 -21.67
C ASP A 165 -4.43 -5.14 -20.30
N LEU A 166 -5.49 -4.95 -19.49
CA LEU A 166 -5.57 -5.56 -18.17
C LEU A 166 -5.66 -7.08 -18.26
N ALA A 167 -4.79 -7.75 -17.53
CA ALA A 167 -4.91 -9.18 -17.29
C ALA A 167 -6.16 -9.49 -16.43
N PRO A 168 -6.68 -10.73 -16.46
CA PRO A 168 -7.88 -11.11 -15.72
C PRO A 168 -7.81 -10.90 -14.21
N GLN A 169 -6.60 -10.89 -13.63
CA GLN A 169 -6.41 -10.77 -12.20
C GLN A 169 -5.64 -9.50 -11.82
N THR A 170 -6.22 -8.71 -10.93
CA THR A 170 -5.54 -7.56 -10.28
C THR A 170 -5.19 -7.87 -8.84
N ASN A 171 -3.92 -7.70 -8.47
CA ASN A 171 -3.47 -7.70 -7.08
C ASN A 171 -3.16 -6.26 -6.65
N VAL A 172 -3.51 -5.93 -5.41
CA VAL A 172 -3.13 -4.67 -4.77
C VAL A 172 -2.30 -4.97 -3.53
N VAL A 173 -1.15 -4.33 -3.42
CA VAL A 173 -0.27 -4.45 -2.25
C VAL A 173 -0.02 -3.08 -1.64
N LEU A 174 -0.35 -2.94 -0.36
CA LEU A 174 -0.07 -1.73 0.42
C LEU A 174 1.36 -1.85 0.97
N MET A 175 2.34 -1.67 0.07
CA MET A 175 3.77 -1.87 0.30
C MET A 175 4.61 -0.72 -0.29
N GLY A 176 3.96 0.38 -0.68
CA GLY A 176 4.60 1.61 -1.12
C GLY A 176 5.07 2.46 0.07
N GLN A 177 4.93 3.77 -0.05
CA GLN A 177 5.31 4.70 1.01
C GLN A 177 4.34 4.63 2.20
N GLY A 178 4.90 4.62 3.42
CA GLY A 178 4.15 4.71 4.67
C GLY A 178 3.88 3.36 5.36
N GLU A 179 3.47 3.48 6.63
CA GLU A 179 3.00 2.36 7.45
C GLU A 179 1.46 2.35 7.47
N PRO A 180 0.82 1.37 6.84
CA PRO A 180 -0.64 1.35 6.71
C PRO A 180 -1.38 1.38 8.04
N LEU A 181 -0.86 0.71 9.07
CA LEU A 181 -1.52 0.63 10.37
C LEU A 181 -1.40 1.91 11.21
N LEU A 182 -0.56 2.87 10.80
CA LEU A 182 -0.54 4.22 11.36
C LEU A 182 -1.53 5.17 10.67
N ASN A 183 -2.10 4.76 9.52
CA ASN A 183 -3.18 5.44 8.83
C ASN A 183 -4.44 4.55 8.75
N PHE A 184 -4.74 3.86 9.83
CA PHE A 184 -5.68 2.73 9.87
C PHE A 184 -7.05 3.03 9.28
N ASP A 185 -7.71 4.13 9.69
CA ASP A 185 -9.10 4.41 9.30
C ASP A 185 -9.23 4.69 7.80
N ALA A 186 -8.33 5.51 7.25
CA ALA A 186 -8.32 5.82 5.83
C ALA A 186 -7.98 4.57 4.99
N VAL A 187 -7.01 3.77 5.44
CA VAL A 187 -6.62 2.51 4.79
C VAL A 187 -7.79 1.54 4.78
N MET A 188 -8.48 1.36 5.91
CA MET A 188 -9.60 0.41 5.98
C MET A 188 -10.82 0.87 5.19
N THR A 189 -11.08 2.18 5.10
CA THR A 189 -12.11 2.71 4.20
C THR A 189 -11.77 2.38 2.74
N ALA A 190 -10.53 2.65 2.32
CA ALA A 190 -10.09 2.30 0.96
C ALA A 190 -10.17 0.78 0.71
N VAL A 191 -9.72 -0.07 1.65
CA VAL A 191 -9.79 -1.53 1.54
C VAL A 191 -11.22 -2.03 1.41
N ARG A 192 -12.18 -1.47 2.18
CA ARG A 192 -13.60 -1.86 2.05
C ARG A 192 -14.12 -1.55 0.65
N ILE A 193 -13.79 -0.41 0.07
CA ILE A 193 -14.19 -0.03 -1.29
C ILE A 193 -13.51 -0.93 -2.33
N LEU A 194 -12.22 -1.26 -2.15
CA LEU A 194 -11.50 -2.21 -3.03
C LEU A 194 -12.13 -3.60 -3.03
N LEU A 195 -12.65 -4.05 -1.90
CA LEU A 195 -13.23 -5.39 -1.72
C LEU A 195 -14.76 -5.44 -1.91
N ASP A 196 -15.44 -4.30 -2.01
CA ASP A 196 -16.89 -4.23 -2.21
C ASP A 196 -17.25 -4.74 -3.61
N PRO A 197 -18.17 -5.71 -3.74
CA PRO A 197 -18.63 -6.22 -5.05
C PRO A 197 -19.20 -5.15 -5.99
N ASP A 198 -19.82 -4.09 -5.45
CA ASP A 198 -20.34 -2.95 -6.21
C ASP A 198 -19.32 -1.80 -6.36
N GLY A 199 -18.14 -1.95 -5.75
CA GLY A 199 -17.00 -1.03 -5.85
C GLY A 199 -15.97 -1.52 -6.87
N VAL A 200 -14.69 -1.63 -6.45
CA VAL A 200 -13.62 -2.14 -7.32
C VAL A 200 -13.70 -3.68 -7.51
N ALA A 201 -14.40 -4.36 -6.62
CA ALA A 201 -14.72 -5.79 -6.68
C ALA A 201 -13.48 -6.72 -6.64
N LEU A 202 -12.43 -6.36 -5.94
CA LEU A 202 -11.28 -7.23 -5.74
C LEU A 202 -11.59 -8.34 -4.72
N SER A 203 -11.06 -9.53 -4.95
CA SER A 203 -11.12 -10.58 -3.93
C SER A 203 -10.16 -10.29 -2.77
N PRO A 204 -10.52 -10.61 -1.51
CA PRO A 204 -9.59 -10.53 -0.39
C PRO A 204 -8.28 -11.32 -0.58
N LYS A 205 -8.28 -12.32 -1.46
CA LYS A 205 -7.07 -13.07 -1.85
C LYS A 205 -6.04 -12.22 -2.61
N HIS A 206 -6.49 -11.12 -3.19
CA HIS A 206 -5.70 -10.27 -4.08
C HIS A 206 -5.30 -8.94 -3.47
N VAL A 207 -5.73 -8.64 -2.24
CA VAL A 207 -5.32 -7.44 -1.52
C VAL A 207 -4.45 -7.84 -0.32
N THR A 208 -3.25 -7.25 -0.20
CA THR A 208 -2.31 -7.52 0.89
C THR A 208 -1.89 -6.22 1.54
N LEU A 209 -2.06 -6.12 2.85
CA LEU A 209 -1.53 -5.06 3.69
C LEU A 209 -0.23 -5.56 4.33
N SER A 210 0.86 -4.80 4.16
CA SER A 210 2.13 -5.04 4.84
C SER A 210 2.29 -4.07 6.00
N THR A 211 2.86 -4.53 7.11
CA THR A 211 3.15 -3.69 8.28
C THR A 211 4.54 -3.99 8.82
N SER A 212 5.19 -2.95 9.32
CA SER A 212 6.44 -3.05 10.08
C SER A 212 6.27 -3.72 11.45
N GLY A 213 5.02 -3.96 11.87
CA GLY A 213 4.71 -4.63 13.13
C GLY A 213 4.09 -3.72 14.19
N ILE A 214 3.19 -2.82 13.80
CA ILE A 214 2.39 -2.01 14.73
C ILE A 214 1.38 -2.93 15.42
N VAL A 215 1.77 -3.54 16.54
CA VAL A 215 0.97 -4.58 17.24
C VAL A 215 -0.47 -4.15 17.53
N PRO A 216 -0.76 -2.96 18.09
CA PRO A 216 -2.16 -2.53 18.29
C PRO A 216 -2.95 -2.43 16.99
N GLY A 217 -2.29 -2.05 15.88
CA GLY A 217 -2.89 -2.02 14.55
C GLY A 217 -3.22 -3.41 14.02
N ILE A 218 -2.35 -4.39 14.24
CA ILE A 218 -2.59 -5.81 13.90
C ILE A 218 -3.80 -6.35 14.68
N GLU A 219 -3.87 -6.07 15.98
CA GLU A 219 -4.99 -6.49 16.85
C GLU A 219 -6.31 -5.82 16.44
N ARG A 220 -6.26 -4.56 15.98
CA ARG A 220 -7.43 -3.87 15.44
C ARG A 220 -7.85 -4.48 14.11
N LEU A 221 -6.91 -4.74 13.18
CA LEU A 221 -7.17 -5.37 11.89
C LEU A 221 -7.78 -6.77 12.05
N ALA A 222 -7.36 -7.52 13.08
CA ALA A 222 -7.90 -8.84 13.40
C ALA A 222 -9.41 -8.83 13.67
N LYS A 223 -9.97 -7.69 14.12
CA LYS A 223 -11.39 -7.51 14.44
C LYS A 223 -12.23 -7.03 13.26
N GLU A 224 -11.59 -6.62 12.16
CA GLU A 224 -12.29 -6.12 10.97
C GLU A 224 -13.00 -7.27 10.24
N PRO A 225 -14.31 -7.15 9.97
CA PRO A 225 -15.08 -8.18 9.26
C PRO A 225 -14.64 -8.31 7.80
N VAL A 226 -14.25 -7.20 7.18
CA VAL A 226 -13.73 -7.13 5.81
C VAL A 226 -12.27 -6.66 5.90
N ARG A 227 -11.34 -7.54 5.56
CA ARG A 227 -9.91 -7.23 5.68
C ARG A 227 -9.07 -7.86 4.57
N PRO A 228 -7.92 -7.25 4.20
CA PRO A 228 -6.95 -7.80 3.27
C PRO A 228 -6.19 -8.98 3.91
N LYS A 229 -5.31 -9.61 3.14
CA LYS A 229 -4.27 -10.49 3.72
C LYS A 229 -3.26 -9.64 4.50
N LEU A 230 -2.68 -10.24 5.53
CA LEU A 230 -1.65 -9.60 6.33
C LEU A 230 -0.26 -10.13 5.96
N ALA A 231 0.66 -9.18 5.70
CA ALA A 231 2.09 -9.41 5.65
C ALA A 231 2.77 -8.64 6.79
N ILE A 232 3.77 -9.24 7.41
CA ILE A 232 4.53 -8.66 8.52
C ILE A 232 5.99 -8.58 8.12
N SER A 233 6.57 -7.39 8.16
CA SER A 233 7.99 -7.15 7.92
C SER A 233 8.81 -7.63 9.13
N LEU A 234 9.37 -8.83 9.02
CA LEU A 234 10.20 -9.43 10.05
C LEU A 234 11.63 -8.86 10.02
N ASN A 235 12.30 -9.00 8.89
CA ASN A 235 13.60 -8.44 8.47
C ASN A 235 14.79 -8.71 9.40
N ALA A 236 14.59 -9.42 10.50
CA ALA A 236 15.63 -9.81 11.44
C ALA A 236 15.26 -11.12 12.14
N SER A 237 16.24 -11.80 12.70
CA SER A 237 16.09 -13.09 13.36
C SER A 237 16.20 -13.01 14.90
N GLN A 238 16.53 -11.83 15.44
CA GLN A 238 16.67 -11.53 16.87
C GLN A 238 16.42 -10.04 17.13
N ASP A 239 16.08 -9.69 18.38
CA ASP A 239 15.65 -8.32 18.71
C ASP A 239 16.77 -7.30 18.52
N GLU A 240 18.02 -7.60 18.90
CA GLU A 240 19.15 -6.68 18.76
C GLU A 240 19.38 -6.31 17.27
N GLN A 241 19.29 -7.30 16.39
CA GLN A 241 19.40 -7.08 14.94
C GLN A 241 18.22 -6.27 14.43
N ARG A 242 17.01 -6.56 14.93
CA ARG A 242 15.81 -5.84 14.53
C ARG A 242 15.77 -4.40 15.04
N ASP A 243 16.28 -4.15 16.26
CA ASP A 243 16.43 -2.80 16.82
C ASP A 243 17.35 -1.91 15.99
N ALA A 244 18.40 -2.52 15.42
CA ALA A 244 19.35 -1.82 14.56
C ALA A 244 18.78 -1.53 13.15
N LEU A 245 17.90 -2.38 12.62
CA LEU A 245 17.33 -2.25 11.28
C LEU A 245 15.97 -1.53 11.28
N MET A 246 15.17 -1.74 12.33
CA MET A 246 13.80 -1.27 12.45
C MET A 246 13.55 -0.79 13.88
N PRO A 247 13.78 0.50 14.20
CA PRO A 247 13.66 1.04 15.57
C PRO A 247 12.31 0.80 16.24
N ILE A 248 11.25 0.57 15.46
CA ILE A 248 9.91 0.21 15.97
C ILE A 248 9.93 -1.06 16.83
N ASN A 249 10.94 -1.93 16.67
CA ASN A 249 11.09 -3.15 17.47
C ASN A 249 11.25 -2.86 18.96
N ARG A 250 11.90 -1.75 19.33
CA ARG A 250 12.04 -1.33 20.73
C ARG A 250 10.68 -1.14 21.41
N LYS A 251 9.65 -0.76 20.63
CA LYS A 251 8.28 -0.61 21.10
C LYS A 251 7.48 -1.92 21.01
N TYR A 252 7.73 -2.71 19.97
CA TYR A 252 7.05 -3.97 19.71
C TYR A 252 8.07 -5.07 19.38
N PRO A 253 8.73 -5.67 20.42
CA PRO A 253 9.72 -6.72 20.23
C PRO A 253 9.16 -7.94 19.50
N LEU A 254 10.04 -8.77 18.94
CA LEU A 254 9.68 -9.98 18.20
C LEU A 254 8.68 -10.87 18.94
N ALA A 255 8.83 -11.05 20.25
CA ALA A 255 7.92 -11.83 21.05
C ALA A 255 6.46 -11.32 20.99
N MET A 256 6.27 -9.99 21.10
CA MET A 256 4.95 -9.37 21.00
C MET A 256 4.40 -9.48 19.58
N LEU A 257 5.25 -9.26 18.57
CA LEU A 257 4.88 -9.31 17.17
C LEU A 257 4.41 -10.73 16.78
N LEU A 258 5.16 -11.75 17.16
CA LEU A 258 4.83 -13.16 16.89
C LEU A 258 3.57 -13.60 17.64
N GLU A 259 3.36 -13.11 18.87
CA GLU A 259 2.13 -13.38 19.61
C GLU A 259 0.90 -12.76 18.96
N ALA A 260 1.02 -11.50 18.46
CA ALA A 260 -0.03 -10.88 17.66
C ALA A 260 -0.32 -11.68 16.38
N GLY A 261 0.71 -12.16 15.71
CA GLY A 261 0.60 -13.06 14.54
C GLY A 261 -0.08 -14.39 14.88
N ARG A 262 0.22 -14.99 16.04
CA ARG A 262 -0.39 -16.24 16.50
C ARG A 262 -1.89 -16.08 16.79
N LYS A 263 -2.29 -14.94 17.33
CA LYS A 263 -3.69 -14.61 17.64
C LYS A 263 -4.48 -14.12 16.43
N TYR A 264 -3.80 -13.83 15.31
CA TYR A 264 -4.48 -13.29 14.13
C TYR A 264 -5.41 -14.33 13.48
N PRO A 265 -6.71 -14.01 13.28
CA PRO A 265 -7.71 -14.99 12.81
C PRO A 265 -7.58 -15.25 11.31
N LEU A 266 -6.73 -16.21 10.94
CA LEU A 266 -6.54 -16.61 9.56
C LEU A 266 -7.76 -17.36 9.02
N ARG A 267 -8.18 -17.02 7.79
CA ARG A 267 -9.17 -17.81 7.05
C ARG A 267 -8.60 -19.19 6.68
N PRO A 268 -9.40 -20.21 6.36
CA PRO A 268 -8.88 -21.56 6.04
C PRO A 268 -7.82 -21.58 4.94
N TRP A 269 -7.97 -20.77 3.92
CA TRP A 269 -7.05 -20.64 2.77
C TRP A 269 -5.90 -19.67 3.02
N GLU A 270 -5.93 -18.87 4.09
CA GLU A 270 -5.00 -17.79 4.36
C GLU A 270 -3.75 -18.28 5.11
N TRP A 271 -2.63 -17.70 4.76
CA TRP A 271 -1.35 -17.85 5.44
C TRP A 271 -0.87 -16.48 5.87
N LEU A 272 -0.37 -16.39 7.09
CA LEU A 272 0.37 -15.20 7.50
C LEU A 272 1.65 -15.10 6.67
N THR A 273 1.91 -13.94 6.10
CA THR A 273 3.13 -13.75 5.30
C THR A 273 4.15 -12.99 6.14
N PHE A 274 5.37 -13.48 6.21
CA PHE A 274 6.50 -12.71 6.73
C PHE A 274 7.38 -12.26 5.57
N GLU A 275 7.62 -10.95 5.49
CA GLU A 275 8.56 -10.35 4.57
C GLU A 275 9.93 -10.28 5.23
N TYR A 276 10.97 -10.74 4.55
CA TYR A 276 12.33 -10.73 5.04
C TYR A 276 13.25 -10.16 3.96
N VAL A 277 13.64 -8.91 4.13
CA VAL A 277 14.63 -8.26 3.26
C VAL A 277 16.01 -8.78 3.65
N LEU A 278 16.66 -9.45 2.72
CA LEU A 278 18.02 -9.97 2.91
C LEU A 278 19.04 -8.88 2.60
N LEU A 279 19.82 -8.51 3.59
CA LEU A 279 20.90 -7.52 3.52
C LEU A 279 22.24 -8.27 3.61
N GLY A 280 23.08 -8.14 2.59
CA GLY A 280 24.35 -8.85 2.48
C GLY A 280 25.26 -8.62 3.70
N GLY A 281 25.68 -9.70 4.35
CA GLY A 281 26.54 -9.66 5.54
C GLY A 281 25.89 -9.17 6.83
N VAL A 282 24.58 -8.83 6.83
CA VAL A 282 23.89 -8.27 8.00
C VAL A 282 22.93 -9.28 8.62
N ASN A 283 21.98 -9.81 7.84
CA ASN A 283 20.90 -10.68 8.31
C ASN A 283 20.71 -11.91 7.40
N ASP A 284 21.67 -12.23 6.55
CA ASP A 284 21.60 -13.25 5.51
C ASP A 284 22.37 -14.55 5.86
N SER A 285 22.79 -14.71 7.12
CA SER A 285 23.56 -15.88 7.54
C SER A 285 22.67 -17.13 7.66
N SER A 286 23.31 -18.34 7.55
CA SER A 286 22.63 -19.61 7.81
C SER A 286 22.07 -19.71 9.22
N GLU A 287 22.70 -19.04 10.20
CA GLU A 287 22.19 -19.00 11.57
C GLU A 287 20.96 -18.09 11.67
N ASP A 288 20.90 -16.99 10.94
CA ASP A 288 19.68 -16.18 10.82
C ASP A 288 18.52 -17.01 10.27
N ALA A 289 18.76 -17.79 9.21
CA ALA A 289 17.75 -18.68 8.64
C ALA A 289 17.23 -19.69 9.66
N ARG A 290 18.14 -20.32 10.45
CA ARG A 290 17.74 -21.27 11.51
C ARG A 290 16.95 -20.59 12.63
N ARG A 291 17.31 -19.34 13.01
CA ARG A 291 16.52 -18.55 13.98
C ARG A 291 15.14 -18.24 13.45
N VAL A 292 15.00 -17.81 12.19
CA VAL A 292 13.69 -17.58 11.54
C VAL A 292 12.84 -18.84 11.56
N VAL A 293 13.40 -20.02 11.27
CA VAL A 293 12.67 -21.30 11.42
C VAL A 293 12.13 -21.47 12.84
N ARG A 294 12.95 -21.23 13.87
CA ARG A 294 12.50 -21.34 15.27
C ARG A 294 11.40 -20.33 15.63
N LEU A 295 11.53 -19.09 15.17
CA LEU A 295 10.53 -18.03 15.38
C LEU A 295 9.16 -18.38 14.80
N LEU A 296 9.14 -19.04 13.64
CA LEU A 296 7.91 -19.33 12.90
C LEU A 296 7.34 -20.74 13.13
N ALA A 297 8.01 -21.58 13.93
CA ALA A 297 7.72 -23.02 14.07
C ALA A 297 6.27 -23.39 14.40
N HIS A 298 5.50 -22.52 15.05
CA HIS A 298 4.11 -22.79 15.45
C HIS A 298 3.09 -21.87 14.76
N LEU A 299 3.50 -21.24 13.65
CA LEU A 299 2.66 -20.32 12.92
C LEU A 299 2.26 -20.93 11.56
N LYS A 300 0.99 -20.79 11.18
CA LYS A 300 0.56 -21.04 9.79
C LYS A 300 1.08 -19.90 8.90
N ALA A 301 2.37 -19.92 8.63
CA ALA A 301 3.08 -18.83 8.00
C ALA A 301 3.90 -19.25 6.78
N LYS A 302 4.18 -18.29 5.93
CA LYS A 302 5.12 -18.39 4.80
C LYS A 302 6.06 -17.20 4.82
N VAL A 303 7.22 -17.33 4.18
CA VAL A 303 8.23 -16.29 4.10
C VAL A 303 8.40 -15.84 2.65
N ASN A 304 8.38 -14.55 2.41
CA ASN A 304 8.91 -13.93 1.20
C ASN A 304 10.31 -13.41 1.50
N LEU A 305 11.33 -14.00 0.89
CA LEU A 305 12.69 -13.48 0.91
C LEU A 305 12.82 -12.43 -0.20
N ILE A 306 13.27 -11.25 0.16
CA ILE A 306 13.43 -10.13 -0.75
C ILE A 306 14.91 -9.74 -0.73
N PRO A 307 15.72 -10.17 -1.71
CA PRO A 307 17.08 -9.66 -1.85
C PRO A 307 17.04 -8.14 -1.90
N TRP A 308 17.86 -7.49 -1.10
CA TRP A 308 17.89 -6.03 -1.02
C TRP A 308 18.24 -5.41 -2.37
N ASN A 309 17.57 -4.32 -2.70
CA ASN A 309 17.80 -3.63 -3.96
C ASN A 309 18.86 -2.54 -3.75
N PRO A 310 19.99 -2.57 -4.48
CA PRO A 310 21.05 -1.56 -4.37
C PRO A 310 20.50 -0.14 -4.53
N GLY A 311 21.09 0.79 -3.79
CA GLY A 311 20.70 2.20 -3.78
C GLY A 311 21.69 3.03 -2.97
N GLU A 312 21.28 4.21 -2.53
CA GLU A 312 22.14 5.16 -1.79
C GLU A 312 22.37 4.78 -0.32
N LEU A 313 21.69 3.73 0.18
CA LEU A 313 21.85 3.30 1.57
C LEU A 313 23.06 2.37 1.73
N PRO A 314 23.72 2.38 2.92
CA PRO A 314 24.97 1.66 3.17
C PRO A 314 24.75 0.16 3.43
N TYR A 315 24.09 -0.52 2.52
CA TYR A 315 23.87 -1.96 2.55
C TYR A 315 24.27 -2.60 1.23
N ASP A 316 24.61 -3.88 1.28
CA ASP A 316 24.95 -4.67 0.13
C ASP A 316 23.84 -5.64 -0.28
N GLU A 317 23.73 -5.91 -1.58
CA GLU A 317 22.89 -6.99 -2.09
C GLU A 317 23.48 -8.34 -1.64
N PRO A 318 22.70 -9.29 -1.12
CA PRO A 318 23.19 -10.59 -0.75
C PRO A 318 23.63 -11.37 -2.02
N SER A 319 24.67 -12.20 -1.91
CA SER A 319 25.02 -13.08 -3.03
C SER A 319 23.91 -14.10 -3.32
N ALA A 320 23.84 -14.55 -4.57
CA ALA A 320 22.86 -15.57 -4.99
C ALA A 320 22.98 -16.86 -4.14
N ASP A 321 24.20 -17.25 -3.77
CA ASP A 321 24.45 -18.42 -2.93
C ASP A 321 23.88 -18.24 -1.52
N ARG A 322 23.99 -17.04 -0.93
CA ARG A 322 23.41 -16.72 0.37
C ARG A 322 21.88 -16.75 0.33
N VAL A 323 21.29 -16.17 -0.69
CA VAL A 323 19.82 -16.21 -0.90
C VAL A 323 19.34 -17.65 -1.01
N GLU A 324 20.00 -18.47 -1.81
CA GLU A 324 19.61 -19.87 -2.02
C GLU A 324 19.86 -20.72 -0.76
N GLU A 325 20.95 -20.51 -0.06
CA GLU A 325 21.22 -21.21 1.21
C GLU A 325 20.16 -20.87 2.25
N PHE A 326 19.81 -19.59 2.42
CA PHE A 326 18.75 -19.16 3.33
C PHE A 326 17.40 -19.80 2.97
N ARG A 327 17.04 -19.74 1.67
CA ARG A 327 15.82 -20.38 1.15
C ARG A 327 15.80 -21.89 1.44
N ARG A 328 16.90 -22.58 1.17
CA ARG A 328 17.02 -24.02 1.37
C ARG A 328 16.83 -24.40 2.83
N ILE A 329 17.44 -23.70 3.78
CA ILE A 329 17.31 -23.95 5.21
C ILE A 329 15.84 -23.83 5.67
N LEU A 330 15.11 -22.79 5.21
CA LEU A 330 13.71 -22.65 5.54
C LEU A 330 12.87 -23.77 4.94
N ALA A 331 13.07 -24.08 3.66
CA ALA A 331 12.33 -25.12 2.95
C ALA A 331 12.53 -26.51 3.54
N GLU A 332 13.77 -26.90 3.87
CA GLU A 332 14.10 -28.20 4.50
C GLU A 332 13.44 -28.37 5.88
N LYS A 333 13.12 -27.28 6.55
CA LYS A 333 12.40 -27.28 7.84
C LYS A 333 10.88 -27.09 7.68
N GLY A 334 10.36 -27.20 6.45
CA GLY A 334 8.93 -27.16 6.17
C GLY A 334 8.31 -25.75 6.21
N VAL A 335 9.11 -24.68 6.20
CA VAL A 335 8.61 -23.32 6.10
C VAL A 335 8.43 -22.97 4.62
N PRO A 336 7.19 -22.72 4.13
CA PRO A 336 6.98 -22.29 2.75
C PRO A 336 7.68 -20.97 2.51
N VAL A 337 8.59 -20.94 1.54
CA VAL A 337 9.46 -19.80 1.27
C VAL A 337 9.50 -19.48 -0.22
N PHE A 338 9.44 -18.18 -0.55
CA PHE A 338 9.45 -17.68 -1.92
C PHE A 338 10.46 -16.54 -2.02
N VAL A 339 11.40 -16.64 -2.97
CA VAL A 339 12.28 -15.52 -3.28
C VAL A 339 11.54 -14.56 -4.20
N ARG A 340 11.54 -13.27 -3.84
CA ARG A 340 10.87 -12.19 -4.55
C ARG A 340 11.91 -11.21 -5.07
N TYR A 341 12.33 -11.40 -6.30
CA TYR A 341 13.14 -10.39 -6.98
C TYR A 341 12.24 -9.20 -7.36
N SER A 342 12.69 -8.02 -7.00
CA SER A 342 11.95 -6.80 -7.27
C SER A 342 11.91 -6.49 -8.76
N ARG A 343 10.77 -5.96 -9.19
CA ARG A 343 10.55 -5.44 -10.53
C ARG A 343 10.79 -3.94 -10.57
N GLY A 344 11.08 -3.41 -11.78
CA GLY A 344 11.28 -1.98 -11.96
C GLY A 344 12.52 -1.43 -11.25
N ARG A 345 13.56 -2.24 -11.05
CA ARG A 345 14.82 -1.82 -10.38
C ARG A 345 15.51 -0.69 -11.14
N ASP A 346 15.47 -0.71 -12.46
CA ASP A 346 16.04 0.28 -13.37
C ASP A 346 15.36 1.66 -13.30
N VAL A 347 14.15 1.71 -12.76
CA VAL A 347 13.38 2.94 -12.56
C VAL A 347 13.11 3.24 -11.07
N MET A 348 13.89 2.67 -10.16
CA MET A 348 13.74 2.87 -8.71
C MET A 348 12.31 2.54 -8.20
N ALA A 349 11.65 1.53 -8.79
CA ALA A 349 10.31 1.11 -8.43
C ALA A 349 10.28 -0.07 -7.45
N ALA A 350 11.44 -0.58 -7.04
CA ALA A 350 11.56 -1.73 -6.18
C ALA A 350 11.21 -1.40 -4.71
N CYS A 351 10.92 -2.45 -3.92
CA CYS A 351 10.63 -2.31 -2.50
C CYS A 351 11.76 -1.56 -1.77
N GLY A 352 11.38 -0.55 -0.97
CA GLY A 352 12.30 0.29 -0.22
C GLY A 352 12.97 1.42 -1.02
N GLN A 353 12.71 1.52 -2.34
CA GLN A 353 13.35 2.53 -3.20
C GLN A 353 12.47 3.76 -3.49
N LEU A 354 11.20 3.79 -3.09
CA LEU A 354 10.29 4.91 -3.35
C LEU A 354 10.67 6.12 -2.47
N ALA A 355 11.28 7.12 -3.06
CA ALA A 355 11.83 8.30 -2.38
C ALA A 355 11.64 9.60 -3.16
N LEU A 356 10.66 9.64 -4.07
CA LEU A 356 10.36 10.81 -4.94
C LEU A 356 11.53 11.22 -5.84
N VAL A 357 12.46 10.32 -6.12
CA VAL A 357 13.64 10.59 -6.95
C VAL A 357 13.23 10.69 -8.41
N GLU A 358 13.52 11.83 -9.03
CA GLU A 358 13.41 12.00 -10.47
C GLU A 358 14.68 11.50 -11.13
N ILE A 359 14.63 10.32 -11.71
CA ILE A 359 15.73 9.79 -12.51
C ILE A 359 15.78 10.60 -13.81
N GLN A 360 16.94 11.18 -14.11
CA GLN A 360 17.19 11.76 -15.40
C GLN A 360 17.24 10.62 -16.43
N GLY A 361 16.27 10.59 -17.33
CA GLY A 361 16.18 9.64 -18.43
C GLY A 361 17.04 10.07 -19.62
#